data_a638f83883629c6e0efb5e8655272b37
#
_entry.id   a638f83883629c6e0efb5e8655272b37
#
_cell.length_a   1.000
_cell.length_b   1.000
_cell.length_c   1.000
_cell.angle_alpha   90.00
_cell.angle_beta   90.00
_cell.angle_gamma   90.00
#
_symmetry.space_group_name_H-M   'P 1'
#
loop_
_entity.id
_entity.type
_entity.pdbx_description
1 polymer ?
#
loop_
_entity_poly.entity_id
_entity_poly.type
_entity_poly.pdbx_seq_one_letter_code
_entity_poly.pdbx_strand_id
1 'polypeptide(L)'
;GKKVNNKNYLIKDVIEKPSISNAPSNKAVIGRYILPKKIFSKLSKQKPGKGGEIHITDAIQSLIKEENKFIAHTFLGKYLDCGSMQGYINSTLEISKLWNYAWLEQAMLD
;
A
#
# COMPACT_ATOMS: atom_id res chain seq x y z
N GLY A 1 7.23 -12.04 5.88
CA GLY A 1 6.32 -13.02 5.30
C GLY A 1 7.05 -14.17 4.60
N LYS A 2 6.39 -15.28 4.37
CA LYS A 2 6.95 -16.43 3.63
C LYS A 2 6.64 -16.25 2.13
N LYS A 3 7.64 -16.34 1.27
CA LYS A 3 7.47 -16.30 -0.19
C LYS A 3 6.66 -17.53 -0.64
N VAL A 4 5.57 -17.31 -1.38
CA VAL A 4 4.72 -18.36 -1.95
C VAL A 4 5.13 -18.62 -3.41
N ASN A 5 5.36 -17.55 -4.18
CA ASN A 5 5.90 -17.58 -5.52
C ASN A 5 6.61 -16.24 -5.83
N ASN A 6 6.98 -16.00 -7.09
CA ASN A 6 7.76 -14.82 -7.46
C ASN A 6 7.07 -13.47 -7.15
N LYS A 7 5.73 -13.44 -7.06
CA LYS A 7 4.95 -12.22 -6.82
C LYS A 7 4.17 -12.23 -5.52
N ASN A 8 4.01 -13.39 -4.86
CA ASN A 8 3.12 -13.54 -3.72
C ASN A 8 3.88 -13.93 -2.45
N TYR A 9 3.48 -13.32 -1.34
CA TYR A 9 4.03 -13.57 -0.01
C TYR A 9 2.90 -13.83 0.97
N LEU A 10 2.97 -14.92 1.73
CA LEU A 10 2.11 -15.11 2.89
C LEU A 10 2.54 -14.11 3.96
N ILE A 11 1.64 -13.21 4.35
CA ILE A 11 1.89 -12.19 5.37
C ILE A 11 1.84 -12.85 6.75
N LYS A 12 2.82 -12.56 7.58
CA LYS A 12 2.84 -12.98 8.99
C LYS A 12 2.47 -11.84 9.92
N ASP A 13 2.71 -10.61 9.49
CA ASP A 13 2.45 -9.41 10.26
C ASP A 13 2.36 -8.19 9.35
N VAL A 14 1.65 -7.16 9.82
CA VAL A 14 1.55 -5.84 9.21
C VAL A 14 1.59 -4.79 10.31
N ILE A 15 2.40 -3.75 10.14
CA ILE A 15 2.59 -2.70 11.14
C ILE A 15 2.34 -1.34 10.48
N GLU A 16 1.51 -0.51 11.12
CA GLU A 16 1.20 0.84 10.65
C GLU A 16 2.37 1.77 10.96
N LYS A 17 2.91 2.41 9.91
CA LYS A 17 3.96 3.44 9.98
C LYS A 17 5.03 3.12 11.03
N PRO A 18 5.76 1.99 10.95
CA PRO A 18 6.81 1.67 11.89
C PRO A 18 7.98 2.64 11.75
N SER A 19 8.78 2.81 12.80
CA SER A 19 10.11 3.41 12.65
C SER A 19 11.00 2.52 11.79
N ILE A 20 12.04 3.07 11.19
CA ILE A 20 12.99 2.31 10.35
C ILE A 20 13.56 1.11 11.10
N SER A 21 13.91 1.30 12.39
CA SER A 21 14.43 0.23 13.25
C SER A 21 13.42 -0.87 13.56
N ASN A 22 12.11 -0.57 13.52
CA ASN A 22 11.03 -1.50 13.85
C ASN A 22 10.32 -2.05 12.61
N ALA A 23 10.73 -1.63 11.42
CA ALA A 23 10.14 -2.12 10.19
C ALA A 23 10.50 -3.61 9.98
N PRO A 24 9.51 -4.52 9.87
CA PRO A 24 9.78 -5.96 9.74
C PRO A 24 10.34 -6.34 8.37
N SER A 25 10.27 -5.44 7.39
CA SER A 25 10.80 -5.62 6.03
C SER A 25 10.81 -4.28 5.27
N ASN A 26 11.41 -4.29 4.08
CA ASN A 26 11.38 -3.17 3.14
C ASN A 26 10.14 -3.16 2.21
N LYS A 27 9.12 -3.97 2.50
CA LYS A 27 7.89 -4.05 1.72
C LYS A 27 6.81 -3.17 2.35
N ALA A 28 6.29 -2.22 1.58
CA ALA A 28 5.22 -1.34 2.00
C ALA A 28 3.87 -1.78 1.41
N VAL A 29 2.81 -1.57 2.19
CA VAL A 29 1.43 -1.72 1.74
C VAL A 29 0.98 -0.41 1.09
N ILE A 30 0.37 -0.48 -0.09
CA ILE A 30 0.00 0.69 -0.89
C ILE A 30 -1.51 0.93 -0.97
N GLY A 31 -2.25 0.54 0.06
CA GLY A 31 -3.67 0.89 0.19
C GLY A 31 -4.64 0.20 -0.79
N ARG A 32 -4.23 -0.88 -1.45
CA ARG A 32 -5.11 -1.68 -2.32
C ARG A 32 -5.33 -3.04 -1.69
N TYR A 33 -6.58 -3.31 -1.29
CA TYR A 33 -6.94 -4.48 -0.49
C TYR A 33 -8.13 -5.22 -1.07
N ILE A 34 -8.09 -6.56 -0.98
CA ILE A 34 -9.24 -7.44 -1.06
C ILE A 34 -9.36 -8.09 0.31
N LEU A 35 -10.41 -7.75 1.04
CA LEU A 35 -10.55 -8.12 2.45
C LEU A 35 -11.81 -8.98 2.68
N PRO A 36 -11.76 -9.93 3.62
CA PRO A 36 -12.93 -10.71 3.98
C PRO A 36 -13.98 -9.83 4.70
N LYS A 37 -15.27 -10.13 4.54
CA LYS A 37 -16.38 -9.39 5.16
C LYS A 37 -16.22 -9.21 6.68
N LYS A 38 -15.61 -10.17 7.36
CA LYS A 38 -15.36 -10.10 8.81
C LYS A 38 -14.45 -8.94 9.25
N ILE A 39 -13.75 -8.25 8.30
CA ILE A 39 -12.97 -7.06 8.62
C ILE A 39 -13.82 -5.98 9.26
N PHE A 40 -15.08 -5.82 8.84
CA PHE A 40 -15.99 -4.81 9.38
C PHE A 40 -16.31 -5.05 10.85
N SER A 41 -16.46 -6.31 11.27
CA SER A 41 -16.69 -6.63 12.69
C SER A 41 -15.44 -6.40 13.54
N LYS A 42 -14.25 -6.42 12.95
CA LYS A 42 -13.01 -6.05 13.65
C LYS A 42 -12.91 -4.54 13.79
N LEU A 43 -13.11 -3.81 12.71
CA LEU A 43 -13.07 -2.34 12.72
C LEU A 43 -14.09 -1.73 13.69
N SER A 44 -15.32 -2.25 13.75
CA SER A 44 -16.37 -1.76 14.65
C SER A 44 -16.06 -1.93 16.15
N LYS A 45 -15.18 -2.88 16.50
CA LYS A 45 -14.78 -3.16 17.89
C LYS A 45 -13.39 -2.65 18.21
N GLN A 46 -12.67 -2.13 17.23
CA GLN A 46 -11.29 -1.69 17.37
C GLN A 46 -11.22 -0.39 18.16
N LYS A 47 -10.32 -0.34 19.13
CA LYS A 47 -9.96 0.91 19.80
C LYS A 47 -9.04 1.73 18.92
N PRO A 48 -9.06 3.06 19.02
CA PRO A 48 -8.08 3.90 18.33
C PRO A 48 -6.66 3.47 18.65
N GLY A 49 -5.85 3.35 17.59
CA GLY A 49 -4.43 2.99 17.66
C GLY A 49 -3.50 4.21 17.64
N LYS A 50 -2.40 4.10 16.92
CA LYS A 50 -1.41 5.17 16.78
C LYS A 50 -2.05 6.45 16.22
N GLY A 51 -1.82 7.58 16.87
CA GLY A 51 -2.40 8.86 16.46
C GLY A 51 -3.88 9.05 16.81
N GLY A 52 -4.50 8.14 17.55
CA GLY A 52 -5.93 8.22 17.91
C GLY A 52 -6.87 7.78 16.78
N GLU A 53 -6.36 7.19 15.72
CA GLU A 53 -7.10 6.77 14.54
C GLU A 53 -7.39 5.26 14.54
N ILE A 54 -8.44 4.85 13.83
CA ILE A 54 -8.73 3.43 13.57
C ILE A 54 -8.06 3.03 12.25
N HIS A 55 -7.02 2.22 12.34
CA HIS A 55 -6.25 1.78 11.18
C HIS A 55 -6.71 0.41 10.68
N ILE A 56 -6.90 0.30 9.37
CA ILE A 56 -7.25 -0.97 8.72
C ILE A 56 -6.14 -2.03 8.89
N THR A 57 -4.90 -1.60 8.98
CA THR A 57 -3.72 -2.46 9.21
C THR A 57 -3.82 -3.20 10.54
N ASP A 58 -4.30 -2.56 11.61
CA ASP A 58 -4.50 -3.19 12.92
C ASP A 58 -5.61 -4.25 12.88
N ALA A 59 -6.68 -4.00 12.12
CA ALA A 59 -7.73 -4.98 11.90
C ALA A 59 -7.23 -6.19 11.09
N ILE A 60 -6.41 -5.96 10.06
CA ILE A 60 -5.76 -7.02 9.28
C ILE A 60 -4.83 -7.83 10.19
N GLN A 61 -4.01 -7.17 11.02
CA GLN A 61 -3.12 -7.83 11.96
C GLN A 61 -3.90 -8.71 12.96
N SER A 62 -5.04 -8.21 13.46
CA SER A 62 -5.92 -8.99 14.34
C SER A 62 -6.44 -10.25 13.64
N LEU A 63 -6.83 -10.16 12.37
CA LEU A 63 -7.26 -11.32 11.60
C LEU A 63 -6.12 -12.30 11.32
N ILE A 64 -4.90 -11.83 11.07
CA ILE A 64 -3.72 -12.69 10.91
C ILE A 64 -3.46 -13.48 12.19
N LYS A 65 -3.56 -12.85 13.35
CA LYS A 65 -3.41 -13.50 14.66
C LYS A 65 -4.49 -14.57 14.93
N GLU A 66 -5.64 -14.45 14.29
CA GLU A 66 -6.71 -15.46 14.28
C GLU A 66 -6.55 -16.50 13.15
N GLU A 67 -5.32 -16.72 12.70
CA GLU A 67 -4.95 -17.70 11.68
C GLU A 67 -5.56 -17.48 10.29
N ASN A 68 -6.09 -16.27 10.02
CA ASN A 68 -6.51 -15.94 8.67
C ASN A 68 -5.30 -15.73 7.77
N LYS A 69 -5.30 -16.37 6.61
CA LYS A 69 -4.22 -16.24 5.64
C LYS A 69 -4.40 -14.99 4.80
N PHE A 70 -3.41 -14.11 4.83
CA PHE A 70 -3.33 -12.93 3.96
C PHE A 70 -2.14 -13.07 3.01
N ILE A 71 -2.38 -12.72 1.75
CA ILE A 71 -1.36 -12.75 0.70
C ILE A 71 -1.06 -11.32 0.27
N ALA A 72 0.21 -10.92 0.33
CA ALA A 72 0.69 -9.73 -0.32
C ALA A 72 1.10 -10.06 -1.76
N HIS A 73 0.55 -9.32 -2.71
CA HIS A 73 0.92 -9.40 -4.12
C HIS A 73 1.84 -8.24 -4.46
N THR A 74 3.05 -8.52 -4.97
CA THR A 74 3.93 -7.48 -5.50
C THR A 74 3.56 -7.20 -6.95
N PHE A 75 3.31 -5.95 -7.27
CA PHE A 75 3.03 -5.52 -8.63
C PHE A 75 4.25 -4.83 -9.26
N LEU A 76 4.27 -4.83 -10.59
CA LEU A 76 5.22 -4.03 -11.35
C LEU A 76 4.58 -2.67 -11.62
N GLY A 77 5.22 -1.62 -11.14
CA GLY A 77 4.71 -0.27 -11.28
C GLY A 77 5.43 0.71 -10.38
N LYS A 78 5.12 1.99 -10.54
CA LYS A 78 5.68 3.07 -9.75
C LYS A 78 4.64 3.52 -8.72
N TYR A 79 5.06 3.62 -7.47
CA TYR A 79 4.24 4.23 -6.43
C TYR A 79 4.44 5.75 -6.47
N LEU A 80 3.35 6.48 -6.64
CA LEU A 80 3.33 7.94 -6.68
C LEU A 80 2.56 8.43 -5.45
N ASP A 81 3.27 9.03 -4.52
CA ASP A 81 2.72 9.52 -3.26
C ASP A 81 2.54 11.03 -3.31
N CYS A 82 1.29 11.49 -3.26
CA CYS A 82 0.91 12.90 -3.25
C CYS A 82 0.65 13.44 -1.84
N GLY A 83 0.98 12.69 -0.79
CA GLY A 83 0.73 13.07 0.61
C GLY A 83 1.62 14.20 1.14
N SER A 84 2.60 14.66 0.38
CA SER A 84 3.43 15.82 0.67
C SER A 84 3.55 16.72 -0.57
N MET A 85 3.90 17.99 -0.40
CA MET A 85 4.13 18.91 -1.53
C MET A 85 5.22 18.37 -2.46
N GLN A 86 6.33 17.90 -1.91
CA GLN A 86 7.40 17.29 -2.69
C GLN A 86 6.95 16.03 -3.44
N GLY A 87 6.18 15.16 -2.78
CA GLY A 87 5.60 13.97 -3.40
C GLY A 87 4.63 14.32 -4.52
N TYR A 88 3.78 15.33 -4.33
CA TYR A 88 2.86 15.83 -5.35
C TYR A 88 3.61 16.34 -6.59
N ILE A 89 4.63 17.19 -6.42
CA ILE A 89 5.45 17.71 -7.53
C ILE A 89 6.15 16.57 -8.26
N ASN A 90 6.80 15.66 -7.54
CA ASN A 90 7.48 14.52 -8.15
C ASN A 90 6.52 13.60 -8.91
N SER A 91 5.35 13.33 -8.36
CA SER A 91 4.31 12.52 -9.02
C SER A 91 3.80 13.18 -10.29
N THR A 92 3.56 14.51 -10.26
CA THR A 92 3.14 15.28 -11.41
C THR A 92 4.19 15.23 -12.54
N LEU A 93 5.48 15.41 -12.21
CA LEU A 93 6.56 15.30 -13.17
C LEU A 93 6.67 13.90 -13.79
N GLU A 94 6.46 12.85 -13.01
CA GLU A 94 6.47 11.48 -13.52
C GLU A 94 5.28 11.21 -14.46
N ILE A 95 4.11 11.68 -14.13
CA ILE A 95 2.92 11.53 -14.98
C ILE A 95 3.07 12.36 -16.26
N SER A 96 3.59 13.60 -16.15
CA SER A 96 3.77 14.48 -17.34
C SER A 96 4.70 13.85 -18.38
N LYS A 97 5.70 13.08 -17.98
CA LYS A 97 6.56 12.35 -18.92
C LYS A 97 5.81 11.33 -19.76
N LEU A 98 4.74 10.74 -19.25
CA LEU A 98 3.90 9.80 -19.99
C LEU A 98 2.99 10.50 -21.01
N TRP A 99 2.62 11.77 -20.76
CA TRP A 99 1.72 12.55 -21.60
C TRP A 99 2.45 13.38 -22.67
N ASN A 100 3.65 13.88 -22.34
CA ASN A 100 4.39 14.75 -23.27
C ASN A 100 4.87 14.04 -24.54
N TYR A 101 5.13 12.75 -24.51
CA TYR A 101 5.53 12.03 -25.72
C TYR A 101 4.38 11.92 -26.74
N ALA A 102 3.17 11.64 -26.32
CA ALA A 102 2.01 11.54 -27.22
C ALA A 102 1.60 12.90 -27.81
N TRP A 103 1.76 14.00 -27.04
CA TRP A 103 1.39 15.35 -27.46
C TRP A 103 2.41 15.99 -28.40
N LEU A 104 3.69 15.79 -28.13
CA LEU A 104 4.78 16.31 -28.96
C LEU A 104 4.86 15.59 -30.31
N GLU A 105 4.62 14.29 -30.35
CA GLU A 105 4.55 13.55 -31.62
C GLU A 105 3.38 14.04 -32.47
N GLN A 106 2.23 14.34 -31.88
CA GLN A 106 1.05 14.85 -32.60
C GLN A 106 1.24 16.31 -33.07
N ALA A 107 1.89 17.14 -32.24
CA ALA A 107 2.16 18.55 -32.59
C ALA A 107 3.31 18.74 -33.62
N MET A 108 4.10 17.70 -33.88
CA MET A 108 5.16 17.72 -34.91
C MET A 108 4.68 17.14 -36.24
N LEU A 109 3.47 16.59 -36.32
CA LEU A 109 2.88 16.01 -37.52
C LEU A 109 1.82 16.93 -38.18
N ASP A 110 1.42 18.01 -37.51
CA ASP A 110 0.58 19.11 -38.00
C ASP A 110 1.45 20.32 -38.40
#